data_3b0d08223d53ca31a930d8da673e76a5
#
_entry.id   3b0d08223d53ca31a930d8da673e76a5
#
_cell.length_a   1.000
_cell.length_b   1.000
_cell.length_c   1.000
_cell.angle_alpha   90.00
_cell.angle_beta   90.00
_cell.angle_gamma   90.00
#
_symmetry.space_group_name_H-M   'P 1'
#
loop_
_entity.id
_entity.type
_entity.pdbx_description
1 polymer ?
#
loop_
_entity_poly.entity_id
_entity_poly.type
_entity_poly.pdbx_seq_one_letter_code
_entity_poly.pdbx_strand_id
1 'polypeptide(L)'
;MTPVDPALVTRIAASIRSDVKPVRPMPSTNALVACLLAIFAAVSLGGAAILGFHGVRLLDLGAAFLIFAELLSLALLVSAASVSSMIPGSRRPMHPGALTLAACVVLATLFALVLPDRSMGSFVPQGIACFRAGMIWALPAALGTWLVLRRGFAIDRHAAGVAIGALSGLTGLAVLEFHCPNFRLPHVAVWHLGVLAVCAAAGYFFGSKRRDAELMQ
;
A
#
# COMPACT_ATOMS: atom_id res chain seq x y z
N MET A 1 -29.34 36.04 24.29
CA MET A 1 -28.92 35.73 22.91
C MET A 1 -29.43 36.83 22.02
N THR A 2 -28.56 37.61 21.41
CA THR A 2 -28.93 38.63 20.43
C THR A 2 -29.43 37.97 19.15
N PRO A 3 -30.58 38.39 18.60
CA PRO A 3 -31.09 37.81 17.36
C PRO A 3 -30.11 38.14 16.22
N VAL A 4 -29.80 37.10 15.41
CA VAL A 4 -28.92 37.24 14.26
C VAL A 4 -29.63 38.06 13.18
N ASP A 5 -28.97 39.10 12.65
CA ASP A 5 -29.51 39.99 11.61
C ASP A 5 -29.79 39.15 10.31
N PRO A 6 -31.08 39.10 9.86
CA PRO A 6 -31.44 38.35 8.66
C PRO A 6 -30.72 38.87 7.39
N ALA A 7 -30.43 40.14 7.31
CA ALA A 7 -29.73 40.73 6.18
C ALA A 7 -28.26 40.32 6.12
N LEU A 8 -27.62 40.09 7.29
CA LEU A 8 -26.27 39.55 7.37
C LEU A 8 -26.24 38.10 6.88
N VAL A 9 -27.19 37.26 7.32
CA VAL A 9 -27.30 35.87 6.90
C VAL A 9 -27.47 35.76 5.38
N THR A 10 -28.34 36.61 4.79
CA THR A 10 -28.56 36.64 3.35
C THR A 10 -27.31 37.04 2.57
N ARG A 11 -26.55 38.03 3.04
CA ARG A 11 -25.29 38.46 2.43
C ARG A 11 -24.22 37.39 2.50
N ILE A 12 -24.07 36.73 3.65
CA ILE A 12 -23.13 35.60 3.81
C ILE A 12 -23.52 34.43 2.88
N ALA A 13 -24.81 34.09 2.82
CA ALA A 13 -25.28 33.03 1.94
C ALA A 13 -25.06 33.36 0.44
N ALA A 14 -25.23 34.60 0.04
CA ALA A 14 -24.96 35.03 -1.34
C ALA A 14 -23.46 35.00 -1.67
N SER A 15 -22.60 35.44 -0.74
CA SER A 15 -21.14 35.34 -0.90
C SER A 15 -20.67 33.90 -1.00
N ILE A 16 -21.15 33.00 -0.12
CA ILE A 16 -20.82 31.56 -0.20
C ILE A 16 -21.26 30.98 -1.52
N ARG A 17 -22.45 31.28 -2.02
CA ARG A 17 -22.96 30.78 -3.31
C ARG A 17 -22.11 31.22 -4.50
N SER A 18 -21.59 32.42 -4.50
CA SER A 18 -20.72 32.93 -5.58
C SER A 18 -19.37 32.19 -5.63
N ASP A 19 -18.89 31.72 -4.48
CA ASP A 19 -17.58 31.06 -4.35
C ASP A 19 -17.67 29.55 -4.49
N VAL A 20 -18.88 28.95 -4.45
CA VAL A 20 -19.08 27.51 -4.60
C VAL A 20 -18.83 27.09 -6.05
N LYS A 21 -17.71 26.41 -6.29
CA LYS A 21 -17.41 25.79 -7.57
C LYS A 21 -17.89 24.33 -7.59
N PRO A 22 -18.45 23.84 -8.72
CA PRO A 22 -18.81 22.43 -8.84
C PRO A 22 -17.60 21.54 -8.59
N VAL A 23 -17.69 20.65 -7.60
CA VAL A 23 -16.67 19.66 -7.33
C VAL A 23 -17.03 18.35 -8.02
N ARG A 24 -16.06 17.68 -8.61
CA ARG A 24 -16.26 16.32 -9.14
C ARG A 24 -16.45 15.36 -7.97
N PRO A 25 -17.54 14.59 -7.94
CA PRO A 25 -17.73 13.60 -6.88
C PRO A 25 -16.61 12.58 -6.90
N MET A 26 -16.21 12.11 -5.70
CA MET A 26 -15.24 11.05 -5.56
C MET A 26 -15.87 9.72 -5.99
N PRO A 27 -15.14 8.82 -6.67
CA PRO A 27 -15.63 7.48 -6.98
C PRO A 27 -16.05 6.72 -5.72
N SER A 28 -16.92 5.73 -5.87
CA SER A 28 -17.34 4.90 -4.73
C SER A 28 -16.14 4.19 -4.09
N THR A 29 -16.22 3.91 -2.79
CA THR A 29 -15.19 3.20 -2.03
C THR A 29 -14.81 1.87 -2.72
N ASN A 30 -15.81 1.11 -3.15
CA ASN A 30 -15.58 -0.17 -3.83
C ASN A 30 -14.84 0.01 -5.17
N ALA A 31 -15.15 1.06 -5.94
CA ALA A 31 -14.44 1.34 -7.18
C ALA A 31 -12.97 1.73 -6.92
N LEU A 32 -12.70 2.48 -5.87
CA LEU A 32 -11.33 2.84 -5.47
C LEU A 32 -10.55 1.61 -5.01
N VAL A 33 -11.13 0.76 -4.17
CA VAL A 33 -10.50 -0.50 -3.73
C VAL A 33 -10.23 -1.41 -4.92
N ALA A 34 -11.20 -1.59 -5.83
CA ALA A 34 -11.02 -2.39 -7.04
C ALA A 34 -9.90 -1.84 -7.93
N CYS A 35 -9.79 -0.52 -8.06
CA CYS A 35 -8.72 0.13 -8.81
C CYS A 35 -7.34 -0.13 -8.18
N LEU A 36 -7.23 -0.07 -6.85
CA LEU A 36 -5.98 -0.37 -6.15
C LEU A 36 -5.57 -1.84 -6.29
N LEU A 37 -6.54 -2.76 -6.21
CA LEU A 37 -6.30 -4.18 -6.45
C LEU A 37 -5.90 -4.46 -7.90
N ALA A 38 -6.49 -3.75 -8.87
CA ALA A 38 -6.11 -3.85 -10.27
C ALA A 38 -4.66 -3.37 -10.49
N ILE A 39 -4.22 -2.30 -9.82
CA ILE A 39 -2.82 -1.85 -9.83
C ILE A 39 -1.92 -2.91 -9.21
N PHE A 40 -2.27 -3.44 -8.05
CA PHE A 40 -1.53 -4.52 -7.40
C PHE A 40 -1.35 -5.71 -8.35
N ALA A 41 -2.43 -6.21 -8.95
CA ALA A 41 -2.40 -7.35 -9.86
C ALA A 41 -1.61 -7.04 -11.14
N ALA A 42 -1.85 -5.89 -11.77
CA ALA A 42 -1.21 -5.52 -13.02
C ALA A 42 0.31 -5.34 -12.86
N VAL A 43 0.75 -4.69 -11.78
CA VAL A 43 2.19 -4.49 -11.52
C VAL A 43 2.84 -5.79 -11.09
N SER A 44 2.19 -6.62 -10.25
CA SER A 44 2.74 -7.91 -9.81
C SER A 44 2.90 -8.87 -10.97
N LEU A 45 1.87 -9.05 -11.79
CA LEU A 45 1.91 -9.95 -12.94
C LEU A 45 2.78 -9.40 -14.07
N GLY A 46 2.74 -8.08 -14.32
CA GLY A 46 3.58 -7.42 -15.31
C GLY A 46 5.07 -7.52 -14.96
N GLY A 47 5.40 -7.28 -13.68
CA GLY A 47 6.76 -7.46 -13.17
C GLY A 47 7.25 -8.90 -13.29
N ALA A 48 6.41 -9.86 -12.90
CA ALA A 48 6.71 -11.27 -13.04
C ALA A 48 6.86 -11.70 -14.51
N ALA A 49 6.05 -11.16 -15.41
CA ALA A 49 6.17 -11.45 -16.84
C ALA A 49 7.48 -10.93 -17.45
N ILE A 50 7.94 -9.76 -17.00
CA ILE A 50 9.21 -9.15 -17.47
C ILE A 50 10.42 -9.87 -16.88
N LEU A 51 10.40 -10.19 -15.58
CA LEU A 51 11.50 -10.85 -14.89
C LEU A 51 11.53 -12.37 -15.09
N GLY A 52 10.40 -12.97 -15.42
CA GLY A 52 10.19 -14.43 -15.53
C GLY A 52 9.60 -15.06 -14.26
N PHE A 53 8.77 -16.08 -14.46
CA PHE A 53 8.09 -16.84 -13.39
C PHE A 53 8.98 -17.99 -12.88
N HIS A 54 10.20 -17.67 -12.42
CA HIS A 54 11.16 -18.69 -12.00
C HIS A 54 10.83 -19.24 -10.60
N GLY A 55 10.44 -18.34 -9.67
CA GLY A 55 10.16 -18.69 -8.29
C GLY A 55 8.94 -19.58 -8.14
N VAL A 56 7.78 -19.11 -8.61
CA VAL A 56 6.51 -19.83 -8.42
C VAL A 56 6.53 -21.27 -8.97
N ARG A 57 7.37 -21.57 -9.97
CA ARG A 57 7.52 -22.91 -10.53
C ARG A 57 8.23 -23.90 -9.60
N LEU A 58 8.91 -23.41 -8.59
CA LEU A 58 9.62 -24.22 -7.60
C LEU A 58 8.78 -24.52 -6.36
N LEU A 59 7.67 -23.80 -6.19
CA LEU A 59 6.71 -24.04 -5.12
C LEU A 59 5.77 -25.19 -5.50
N ASP A 60 5.43 -26.00 -4.53
CA ASP A 60 4.29 -26.89 -4.69
C ASP A 60 2.98 -26.08 -4.78
N LEU A 61 1.94 -26.69 -5.36
CA LEU A 61 0.68 -26.00 -5.60
C LEU A 61 0.03 -25.48 -4.31
N GLY A 62 0.15 -26.22 -3.21
CA GLY A 62 -0.42 -25.84 -1.91
C GLY A 62 0.30 -24.60 -1.34
N ALA A 63 1.63 -24.62 -1.32
CA ALA A 63 2.45 -23.50 -0.89
C ALA A 63 2.19 -22.25 -1.73
N ALA A 64 2.18 -22.40 -3.05
CA ALA A 64 1.88 -21.29 -3.97
C ALA A 64 0.49 -20.70 -3.68
N PHE A 65 -0.53 -21.56 -3.57
CA PHE A 65 -1.89 -21.11 -3.25
C PHE A 65 -1.95 -20.34 -1.94
N LEU A 66 -1.36 -20.84 -0.86
CA LEU A 66 -1.37 -20.19 0.45
C LEU A 66 -0.68 -18.82 0.41
N ILE A 67 0.51 -18.74 -0.20
CA ILE A 67 1.27 -17.50 -0.30
C ILE A 67 0.49 -16.44 -1.09
N PHE A 68 -0.02 -16.77 -2.28
CA PHE A 68 -0.70 -15.80 -3.12
C PHE A 68 -2.11 -15.45 -2.61
N ALA A 69 -2.83 -16.38 -1.99
CA ALA A 69 -4.10 -16.08 -1.33
C ALA A 69 -3.91 -15.10 -0.17
N GLU A 70 -2.85 -15.29 0.63
CA GLU A 70 -2.53 -14.36 1.73
C GLU A 70 -2.11 -12.99 1.21
N LEU A 71 -1.25 -12.92 0.19
CA LEU A 71 -0.86 -11.65 -0.43
C LEU A 71 -2.06 -10.88 -0.98
N LEU A 72 -2.99 -11.56 -1.64
CA LEU A 72 -4.22 -10.96 -2.16
C LEU A 72 -5.12 -10.47 -1.02
N SER A 73 -5.27 -11.25 0.05
CA SER A 73 -6.05 -10.89 1.23
C SER A 73 -5.49 -9.64 1.91
N LEU A 74 -4.17 -9.58 2.10
CA LEU A 74 -3.49 -8.43 2.65
C LEU A 74 -3.58 -7.21 1.72
N ALA A 75 -3.44 -7.38 0.41
CA ALA A 75 -3.62 -6.31 -0.55
C ALA A 75 -5.03 -5.73 -0.50
N LEU A 76 -6.07 -6.57 -0.33
CA LEU A 76 -7.45 -6.14 -0.14
C LEU A 76 -7.62 -5.32 1.15
N LEU A 77 -7.11 -5.81 2.28
CA LEU A 77 -7.19 -5.13 3.58
C LEU A 77 -6.46 -3.78 3.55
N VAL A 78 -5.24 -3.76 3.00
CA VAL A 78 -4.44 -2.53 2.90
C VAL A 78 -5.08 -1.54 1.92
N SER A 79 -5.68 -2.01 0.81
CA SER A 79 -6.42 -1.16 -0.12
C SER A 79 -7.64 -0.53 0.55
N ALA A 80 -8.42 -1.32 1.30
CA ALA A 80 -9.57 -0.82 2.06
C ALA A 80 -9.14 0.20 3.13
N ALA A 81 -8.05 -0.07 3.86
CA ALA A 81 -7.49 0.86 4.83
C ALA A 81 -6.98 2.15 4.18
N SER A 82 -6.36 2.05 2.99
CA SER A 82 -5.89 3.20 2.21
C SER A 82 -7.04 4.11 1.82
N VAL A 83 -8.11 3.54 1.26
CA VAL A 83 -9.31 4.31 0.85
C VAL A 83 -9.99 4.93 2.06
N SER A 84 -10.18 4.18 3.15
CA SER A 84 -10.82 4.70 4.37
C SER A 84 -10.01 5.83 5.02
N SER A 85 -8.69 5.86 4.86
CA SER A 85 -7.84 6.95 5.37
C SER A 85 -8.02 8.26 4.62
N MET A 86 -8.61 8.23 3.41
CA MET A 86 -8.84 9.39 2.55
C MET A 86 -10.28 9.94 2.63
N ILE A 87 -11.18 9.28 3.36
CA ILE A 87 -12.58 9.69 3.48
C ILE A 87 -12.81 10.22 4.90
N PRO A 88 -13.08 11.53 5.08
CA PRO A 88 -13.43 12.08 6.38
C PRO A 88 -14.66 11.40 6.99
N GLY A 89 -14.59 11.07 8.27
CA GLY A 89 -15.70 10.42 8.99
C GLY A 89 -15.86 8.92 8.73
N SER A 90 -15.03 8.30 7.86
CA SER A 90 -15.06 6.85 7.70
C SER A 90 -14.55 6.14 8.96
N ARG A 91 -15.21 5.04 9.34
CA ARG A 91 -14.69 4.18 10.41
C ARG A 91 -13.44 3.48 9.91
N ARG A 92 -12.32 3.69 10.59
CA ARG A 92 -11.07 2.97 10.31
C ARG A 92 -11.09 1.67 11.11
N PRO A 93 -11.11 0.51 10.48
CA PRO A 93 -11.11 -0.77 11.20
C PRO A 93 -9.81 -0.97 11.98
N MET A 94 -8.68 -0.49 11.45
CA MET A 94 -7.36 -0.60 12.06
C MET A 94 -6.44 0.52 11.57
N HIS A 95 -5.50 0.96 12.43
CA HIS A 95 -4.47 1.91 12.03
C HIS A 95 -3.54 1.28 10.97
N PRO A 96 -3.22 1.97 9.85
CA PRO A 96 -2.40 1.40 8.78
C PRO A 96 -1.05 0.85 9.23
N GLY A 97 -0.41 1.49 10.21
CA GLY A 97 0.84 0.98 10.81
C GLY A 97 0.65 -0.37 11.52
N ALA A 98 -0.42 -0.51 12.31
CA ALA A 98 -0.75 -1.78 12.96
C ALA A 98 -1.09 -2.88 11.95
N LEU A 99 -1.83 -2.52 10.88
CA LEU A 99 -2.12 -3.45 9.78
C LEU A 99 -0.85 -3.90 9.06
N THR A 100 0.09 -2.98 8.78
CA THR A 100 1.38 -3.32 8.16
C THR A 100 2.20 -4.25 9.04
N LEU A 101 2.27 -3.97 10.36
CA LEU A 101 2.96 -4.84 11.31
C LEU A 101 2.31 -6.23 11.35
N ALA A 102 0.97 -6.29 11.43
CA ALA A 102 0.24 -7.55 11.38
C ALA A 102 0.52 -8.31 10.07
N ALA A 103 0.54 -7.62 8.93
CA ALA A 103 0.89 -8.23 7.64
C ALA A 103 2.31 -8.83 7.65
N CYS A 104 3.30 -8.12 8.19
CA CYS A 104 4.66 -8.65 8.32
C CYS A 104 4.70 -9.90 9.21
N VAL A 105 3.99 -9.90 10.35
CA VAL A 105 3.94 -11.04 11.27
C VAL A 105 3.25 -12.24 10.61
N VAL A 106 2.10 -12.03 9.97
CA VAL A 106 1.34 -13.11 9.31
C VAL A 106 2.14 -13.72 8.17
N LEU A 107 2.74 -12.89 7.30
CA LEU A 107 3.59 -13.38 6.21
C LEU A 107 4.84 -14.10 6.73
N ALA A 108 5.51 -13.57 7.76
CA ALA A 108 6.66 -14.22 8.36
C ALA A 108 6.29 -15.60 8.94
N THR A 109 5.13 -15.70 9.60
CA THR A 109 4.61 -16.96 10.13
C THR A 109 4.28 -17.94 9.02
N LEU A 110 3.58 -17.49 7.97
CA LEU A 110 3.26 -18.31 6.81
C LEU A 110 4.53 -18.86 6.14
N PHE A 111 5.50 -17.98 5.89
CA PHE A 111 6.78 -18.41 5.31
C PHE A 111 7.52 -19.41 6.20
N ALA A 112 7.50 -19.22 7.52
CA ALA A 112 8.12 -20.15 8.47
C ALA A 112 7.46 -21.53 8.48
N LEU A 113 6.17 -21.61 8.16
CA LEU A 113 5.41 -22.86 8.09
C LEU A 113 5.56 -23.54 6.74
N VAL A 114 5.63 -22.78 5.65
CA VAL A 114 5.59 -23.28 4.28
C VAL A 114 6.99 -23.54 3.70
N LEU A 115 8.01 -22.75 4.13
CA LEU A 115 9.37 -22.85 3.62
C LEU A 115 10.28 -23.60 4.60
N PRO A 116 10.64 -24.85 4.31
CA PRO A 116 11.40 -25.68 5.24
C PRO A 116 12.92 -25.38 5.25
N ASP A 117 13.47 -24.84 4.14
CA ASP A 117 14.92 -24.60 4.02
C ASP A 117 15.34 -23.33 4.79
N ARG A 118 16.13 -23.54 5.84
CA ARG A 118 16.67 -22.48 6.72
C ARG A 118 18.14 -22.17 6.46
N SER A 119 18.72 -22.68 5.37
CA SER A 119 20.12 -22.46 5.04
C SER A 119 20.40 -21.01 4.63
N MET A 120 21.61 -20.53 4.95
CA MET A 120 22.05 -19.13 4.72
C MET A 120 22.87 -18.96 3.43
N GLY A 121 22.91 -19.98 2.54
CA GLY A 121 23.71 -19.92 1.31
C GLY A 121 23.34 -18.73 0.42
N SER A 122 24.37 -18.01 -0.05
CA SER A 122 24.22 -16.82 -0.92
C SER A 122 23.28 -15.72 -0.38
N PHE A 123 23.15 -15.61 0.95
CA PHE A 123 22.17 -14.77 1.63
C PHE A 123 22.29 -13.29 1.22
N VAL A 124 23.49 -12.71 1.29
CA VAL A 124 23.68 -11.28 1.03
C VAL A 124 23.67 -10.94 -0.46
N PRO A 125 24.48 -11.57 -1.34
CA PRO A 125 24.51 -11.18 -2.75
C PRO A 125 23.17 -11.33 -3.47
N GLN A 126 22.50 -12.47 -3.28
CA GLN A 126 21.18 -12.71 -3.87
C GLN A 126 20.11 -11.83 -3.19
N GLY A 127 20.21 -11.62 -1.89
CA GLY A 127 19.27 -10.83 -1.13
C GLY A 127 19.23 -9.38 -1.58
N ILE A 128 20.38 -8.74 -1.75
CA ILE A 128 20.46 -7.36 -2.26
C ILE A 128 19.84 -7.25 -3.67
N ALA A 129 20.10 -8.23 -4.54
CA ALA A 129 19.53 -8.24 -5.88
C ALA A 129 18.00 -8.33 -5.84
N CYS A 130 17.44 -9.27 -5.04
CA CYS A 130 15.99 -9.41 -4.86
C CYS A 130 15.38 -8.15 -4.23
N PHE A 131 15.97 -7.64 -3.15
CA PHE A 131 15.49 -6.42 -2.51
C PHE A 131 15.41 -5.23 -3.49
N ARG A 132 16.46 -5.02 -4.29
CA ARG A 132 16.48 -3.97 -5.33
C ARG A 132 15.38 -4.20 -6.37
N ALA A 133 15.20 -5.42 -6.85
CA ALA A 133 14.14 -5.75 -7.79
C ALA A 133 12.76 -5.47 -7.19
N GLY A 134 12.48 -5.90 -5.97
CA GLY A 134 11.24 -5.61 -5.26
C GLY A 134 11.00 -4.11 -5.08
N MET A 135 12.02 -3.34 -4.70
CA MET A 135 11.94 -1.88 -4.57
C MET A 135 11.63 -1.20 -5.91
N ILE A 136 12.25 -1.63 -7.01
CA ILE A 136 11.99 -1.09 -8.35
C ILE A 136 10.52 -1.31 -8.73
N TRP A 137 9.98 -2.49 -8.50
CA TRP A 137 8.58 -2.79 -8.82
C TRP A 137 7.57 -2.19 -7.83
N ALA A 138 7.97 -1.85 -6.62
CA ALA A 138 7.15 -1.07 -5.70
C ALA A 138 6.91 0.37 -6.18
N LEU A 139 7.82 0.96 -6.97
CA LEU A 139 7.69 2.35 -7.44
C LEU A 139 6.47 2.59 -8.35
N PRO A 140 6.22 1.82 -9.43
CA PRO A 140 5.03 2.01 -10.25
C PRO A 140 3.74 1.75 -9.46
N ALA A 141 3.74 0.81 -8.51
CA ALA A 141 2.61 0.60 -7.62
C ALA A 141 2.38 1.80 -6.69
N ALA A 142 3.44 2.39 -6.12
CA ALA A 142 3.35 3.60 -5.31
C ALA A 142 2.78 4.78 -6.11
N LEU A 143 3.28 5.00 -7.31
CA LEU A 143 2.80 6.05 -8.20
C LEU A 143 1.32 5.84 -8.56
N GLY A 144 0.94 4.63 -8.98
CA GLY A 144 -0.45 4.31 -9.33
C GLY A 144 -1.39 4.50 -8.13
N THR A 145 -1.02 3.98 -6.97
CA THR A 145 -1.78 4.14 -5.73
C THR A 145 -1.94 5.61 -5.35
N TRP A 146 -0.85 6.38 -5.41
CA TRP A 146 -0.88 7.81 -5.16
C TRP A 146 -1.79 8.56 -6.15
N LEU A 147 -1.72 8.26 -7.45
CA LEU A 147 -2.57 8.88 -8.47
C LEU A 147 -4.06 8.63 -8.24
N VAL A 148 -4.43 7.43 -7.80
CA VAL A 148 -5.82 7.08 -7.44
C VAL A 148 -6.26 7.86 -6.21
N LEU A 149 -5.43 7.93 -5.18
CA LEU A 149 -5.80 8.48 -3.87
C LEU A 149 -5.56 10.00 -3.73
N ARG A 150 -4.78 10.64 -4.62
CA ARG A 150 -4.42 12.08 -4.51
C ARG A 150 -5.61 13.04 -4.50
N ARG A 151 -6.79 12.60 -4.93
CA ARG A 151 -8.04 13.39 -4.89
C ARG A 151 -8.77 13.31 -3.56
N GLY A 152 -8.40 12.38 -2.70
CA GLY A 152 -8.96 12.23 -1.37
C GLY A 152 -8.34 13.25 -0.39
N PHE A 153 -9.01 13.44 0.74
CA PHE A 153 -8.55 14.30 1.81
C PHE A 153 -8.03 13.44 2.98
N ALA A 154 -6.72 13.30 3.08
CA ALA A 154 -6.11 12.58 4.19
C ALA A 154 -6.09 13.44 5.46
N ILE A 155 -6.87 13.05 6.49
CA ILE A 155 -6.83 13.67 7.81
C ILE A 155 -5.51 13.36 8.51
N ASP A 156 -5.07 12.11 8.39
CA ASP A 156 -3.79 11.64 8.91
C ASP A 156 -2.89 11.24 7.75
N ARG A 157 -1.97 12.13 7.39
CA ARG A 157 -1.07 11.97 6.25
C ARG A 157 -0.03 10.88 6.47
N HIS A 158 0.40 10.67 7.73
CA HIS A 158 1.32 9.58 8.06
C HIS A 158 0.66 8.23 7.84
N ALA A 159 -0.57 8.06 8.37
CA ALA A 159 -1.33 6.84 8.17
C ALA A 159 -1.61 6.57 6.70
N ALA A 160 -1.98 7.60 5.94
CA ALA A 160 -2.19 7.49 4.49
C ALA A 160 -0.89 7.11 3.76
N GLY A 161 0.23 7.74 4.11
CA GLY A 161 1.54 7.42 3.56
C GLY A 161 1.96 5.97 3.84
N VAL A 162 1.79 5.51 5.10
CA VAL A 162 2.05 4.10 5.46
C VAL A 162 1.19 3.15 4.63
N ALA A 163 -0.10 3.45 4.46
CA ALA A 163 -0.99 2.59 3.69
C ALA A 163 -0.58 2.49 2.21
N ILE A 164 -0.21 3.63 1.58
CA ILE A 164 0.32 3.66 0.21
C ILE A 164 1.63 2.86 0.12
N GLY A 165 2.56 3.09 1.06
CA GLY A 165 3.83 2.37 1.12
C GLY A 165 3.64 0.87 1.33
N ALA A 166 2.73 0.46 2.23
CA ALA A 166 2.45 -0.94 2.48
C ALA A 166 1.88 -1.67 1.23
N LEU A 167 0.92 -1.07 0.53
CA LEU A 167 0.39 -1.66 -0.70
C LEU A 167 1.47 -1.78 -1.77
N SER A 168 2.31 -0.76 -1.91
CA SER A 168 3.42 -0.78 -2.87
C SER A 168 4.47 -1.82 -2.51
N GLY A 169 4.80 -1.94 -1.22
CA GLY A 169 5.71 -2.95 -0.71
C GLY A 169 5.17 -4.38 -0.89
N LEU A 170 3.87 -4.61 -0.64
CA LEU A 170 3.22 -5.88 -0.94
C LEU A 170 3.27 -6.22 -2.43
N THR A 171 3.13 -5.22 -3.30
CA THR A 171 3.25 -5.42 -4.75
C THR A 171 4.67 -5.85 -5.14
N GLY A 172 5.69 -5.15 -4.62
CA GLY A 172 7.09 -5.51 -4.87
C GLY A 172 7.43 -6.91 -4.33
N LEU A 173 6.92 -7.26 -3.13
CA LEU A 173 7.05 -8.59 -2.53
C LEU A 173 6.38 -9.65 -3.42
N ALA A 174 5.16 -9.40 -3.91
CA ALA A 174 4.47 -10.34 -4.80
C ALA A 174 5.25 -10.60 -6.10
N VAL A 175 5.87 -9.58 -6.69
CA VAL A 175 6.79 -9.77 -7.85
C VAL A 175 7.93 -10.72 -7.49
N LEU A 176 8.50 -10.58 -6.29
CA LEU A 176 9.60 -11.45 -5.85
C LEU A 176 9.14 -12.89 -5.65
N GLU A 177 7.95 -13.15 -5.09
CA GLU A 177 7.41 -14.51 -4.93
C GLU A 177 7.17 -15.20 -6.28
N PHE A 178 6.82 -14.45 -7.32
CA PHE A 178 6.74 -14.99 -8.67
C PHE A 178 8.12 -15.29 -9.27
N HIS A 179 9.10 -14.41 -9.03
CA HIS A 179 10.37 -14.38 -9.76
C HIS A 179 11.51 -15.09 -9.05
N CYS A 180 11.69 -14.87 -7.74
CA CYS A 180 12.88 -15.30 -7.02
C CYS A 180 12.91 -16.81 -6.81
N PRO A 181 13.92 -17.53 -7.31
CA PRO A 181 14.02 -18.97 -7.13
C PRO A 181 14.57 -19.39 -5.75
N ASN A 182 14.89 -18.43 -4.87
CA ASN A 182 15.46 -18.70 -3.56
C ASN A 182 14.39 -18.64 -2.47
N PHE A 183 13.75 -19.78 -2.18
CA PHE A 183 12.76 -19.93 -1.11
C PHE A 183 13.35 -20.39 0.23
N ARG A 184 14.58 -20.01 0.53
CA ARG A 184 15.13 -20.19 1.87
C ARG A 184 14.48 -19.21 2.84
N LEU A 185 13.99 -19.71 3.96
CA LEU A 185 13.26 -18.90 4.93
C LEU A 185 14.01 -17.61 5.33
N PRO A 186 15.33 -17.62 5.68
CA PRO A 186 16.02 -16.39 6.02
C PRO A 186 16.05 -15.38 4.88
N HIS A 187 16.19 -15.86 3.61
CA HIS A 187 16.20 -14.99 2.45
C HIS A 187 14.85 -14.29 2.26
N VAL A 188 13.75 -15.05 2.26
CA VAL A 188 12.41 -14.48 2.06
C VAL A 188 12.02 -13.59 3.25
N ALA A 189 12.25 -14.03 4.48
CA ALA A 189 11.89 -13.29 5.68
C ALA A 189 12.63 -11.94 5.83
N VAL A 190 13.86 -11.83 5.34
CA VAL A 190 14.62 -10.57 5.46
C VAL A 190 14.47 -9.72 4.20
N TRP A 191 14.71 -10.27 3.04
CA TRP A 191 14.82 -9.47 1.82
C TRP A 191 13.46 -9.20 1.16
N HIS A 192 12.54 -10.18 1.14
CA HIS A 192 11.21 -9.96 0.57
C HIS A 192 10.33 -9.17 1.53
N LEU A 193 10.23 -9.56 2.81
CA LEU A 193 9.48 -8.76 3.80
C LEU A 193 10.12 -7.39 4.04
N GLY A 194 11.44 -7.28 3.87
CA GLY A 194 12.16 -6.01 3.93
C GLY A 194 11.63 -4.97 2.94
N VAL A 195 11.19 -5.39 1.75
CA VAL A 195 10.55 -4.49 0.77
C VAL A 195 9.28 -3.88 1.34
N LEU A 196 8.41 -4.69 1.95
CA LEU A 196 7.18 -4.22 2.60
C LEU A 196 7.48 -3.23 3.72
N ALA A 197 8.40 -3.59 4.62
CA ALA A 197 8.75 -2.77 5.77
C ALA A 197 9.36 -1.41 5.36
N VAL A 198 10.30 -1.42 4.42
CA VAL A 198 10.98 -0.20 3.94
C VAL A 198 10.01 0.69 3.16
N CYS A 199 9.16 0.13 2.31
CA CYS A 199 8.15 0.92 1.59
C CYS A 199 7.14 1.58 2.55
N ALA A 200 6.68 0.85 3.58
CA ALA A 200 5.77 1.40 4.58
C ALA A 200 6.43 2.52 5.41
N ALA A 201 7.70 2.32 5.82
CA ALA A 201 8.48 3.34 6.52
C ALA A 201 8.72 4.58 5.63
N ALA A 202 9.11 4.39 4.37
CA ALA A 202 9.25 5.47 3.42
C ALA A 202 7.94 6.26 3.26
N GLY A 203 6.81 5.56 3.14
CA GLY A 203 5.49 6.17 3.07
C GLY A 203 5.17 7.06 4.29
N TYR A 204 5.53 6.60 5.49
CA TYR A 204 5.39 7.40 6.72
C TYR A 204 6.17 8.73 6.62
N PHE A 205 7.45 8.67 6.23
CA PHE A 205 8.29 9.86 6.12
C PHE A 205 7.86 10.82 5.00
N PHE A 206 7.40 10.31 3.86
CA PHE A 206 6.86 11.15 2.79
C PHE A 206 5.55 11.83 3.18
N GLY A 207 4.72 11.17 3.99
CA GLY A 207 3.51 11.75 4.57
C GLY A 207 3.81 12.95 5.48
N SER A 208 4.95 12.94 6.22
CA SER A 208 5.35 14.04 7.11
C SER A 208 5.82 15.29 6.36
N LYS A 209 6.69 15.12 5.37
CA LYS A 209 7.35 16.25 4.68
C LYS A 209 6.38 17.22 3.98
N ARG A 210 5.22 16.76 3.54
CA ARG A 210 4.21 17.63 2.94
C ARG A 210 3.61 18.65 3.92
N ARG A 211 3.60 18.36 5.21
CA ARG A 211 3.09 19.27 6.24
C ARG A 211 3.98 20.50 6.40
N ASP A 212 5.30 20.31 6.36
CA ASP A 212 6.27 21.36 6.56
C ASP A 212 6.29 22.33 5.36
N ALA A 213 6.07 21.84 4.15
CA ALA A 213 6.02 22.64 2.93
C ALA A 213 4.76 23.54 2.84
N GLU A 214 3.61 23.10 3.41
CA GLU A 214 2.37 23.88 3.43
C GLU A 214 2.34 24.92 4.56
N LEU A 215 3.11 24.72 5.64
CA LEU A 215 3.23 25.69 6.74
C LEU A 215 4.22 26.83 6.41
N MET A 216 5.02 26.68 5.35
CA MET A 216 5.99 27.69 4.90
C MET A 216 5.46 28.56 3.74
N GLN A 217 4.22 28.37 3.29
CA GLN A 217 3.53 29.20 2.30
C GLN A 217 2.44 30.07 2.95
#